data_48df014ecabbda0339611eb31659246e
#
_entry.id   48df014ecabbda0339611eb31659246e
#
_cell.length_a   1.000
_cell.length_b   1.000
_cell.length_c   1.000
_cell.angle_alpha   90.00
_cell.angle_beta   90.00
_cell.angle_gamma   90.00
#
_symmetry.space_group_name_H-M   'P 1'
#
loop_
_entity.id
_entity.type
_entity.pdbx_description
1 polymer ?
#
loop_
_entity_poly.entity_id
_entity_poly.type
_entity_poly.pdbx_seq_one_letter_code
_entity_poly.pdbx_strand_id
1 'polypeptide(L)'
;PTNILIEGDNYHALSVLNYTHQNKIDVIYIDPPYNTGNKSWKYNNDFVEKDDAFRHSKWLSFMSKRIRIAKNLLPDNGIIVIAIDDYEHHTLRLLMDEIFGEENRLGTIAVVHNPRGRNDDKYFASMHEYMLVYAKNNTFAKVGHFELTDDEIDKYNKTDDISAYNETSFMRTGNNSPRDTR
;
A
#
# COMPACT_ATOMS: atom_id res chain seq x y z
N PRO A 1 23.85 6.53 12.34
CA PRO A 1 22.70 6.90 11.51
C PRO A 1 21.99 8.08 12.16
N THR A 2 21.65 9.10 11.37
CA THR A 2 20.96 10.31 11.85
C THR A 2 19.50 10.21 11.43
N ASN A 3 18.60 10.26 12.41
CA ASN A 3 17.16 10.36 12.14
C ASN A 3 16.79 11.83 12.00
N ILE A 4 15.92 12.15 11.04
CA ILE A 4 15.42 13.51 10.79
C ILE A 4 13.91 13.51 11.04
N LEU A 5 13.45 14.43 11.88
CA LEU A 5 12.04 14.75 12.05
C LEU A 5 11.80 16.14 11.46
N ILE A 6 10.82 16.27 10.57
CA ILE A 6 10.46 17.55 9.96
C ILE A 6 9.02 17.87 10.37
N GLU A 7 8.83 18.97 11.08
CA GLU A 7 7.52 19.48 11.47
C GLU A 7 7.05 20.54 10.47
N GLY A 8 5.84 20.39 9.93
CA GLY A 8 5.23 21.33 9.01
C GLY A 8 4.32 20.67 7.96
N ASP A 9 3.86 21.44 6.99
CA ASP A 9 3.12 20.88 5.85
C ASP A 9 4.05 20.02 4.99
N ASN A 10 3.62 18.78 4.72
CA ASN A 10 4.44 17.80 4.02
C ASN A 10 4.75 18.17 2.57
N TYR A 11 3.94 19.02 1.89
CA TYR A 11 4.26 19.52 0.56
C TYR A 11 5.52 20.40 0.58
N HIS A 12 5.61 21.28 1.57
CA HIS A 12 6.80 22.14 1.74
C HIS A 12 8.01 21.33 2.20
N ALA A 13 7.81 20.37 3.13
CA ALA A 13 8.88 19.47 3.57
C ALA A 13 9.45 18.65 2.41
N LEU A 14 8.61 18.03 1.59
CA LEU A 14 9.01 17.28 0.40
C LEU A 14 9.74 18.17 -0.61
N SER A 15 9.27 19.42 -0.81
CA SER A 15 9.91 20.38 -1.70
C SER A 15 11.33 20.69 -1.25
N VAL A 16 11.55 20.91 0.04
CA VAL A 16 12.89 21.12 0.61
C VAL A 16 13.77 19.88 0.47
N LEU A 17 13.23 18.71 0.76
CA LEU A 17 13.95 17.44 0.64
C LEU A 17 14.43 17.18 -0.80
N ASN A 18 13.70 17.64 -1.81
CA ASN A 18 14.14 17.50 -3.21
C ASN A 18 15.47 18.19 -3.52
N TYR A 19 15.87 19.21 -2.75
CA TYR A 19 17.19 19.85 -2.92
C TYR A 19 18.32 19.02 -2.27
N THR A 20 18.02 18.28 -1.21
CA THR A 20 19.04 17.64 -0.37
C THR A 20 19.06 16.12 -0.51
N HIS A 21 17.91 15.50 -0.84
CA HIS A 21 17.70 14.07 -0.80
C HIS A 21 17.17 13.48 -2.13
N GLN A 22 17.32 14.17 -3.24
CA GLN A 22 16.95 13.64 -4.56
C GLN A 22 17.67 12.31 -4.84
N ASN A 23 16.92 11.28 -5.26
CA ASN A 23 17.40 9.91 -5.53
C ASN A 23 18.15 9.26 -4.34
N LYS A 24 17.77 9.56 -3.10
CA LYS A 24 18.45 9.05 -1.90
C LYS A 24 17.54 8.31 -0.92
N ILE A 25 16.24 8.27 -1.16
CA ILE A 25 15.26 7.64 -0.27
C ILE A 25 14.86 6.30 -0.88
N ASP A 26 15.30 5.21 -0.28
CA ASP A 26 15.07 3.85 -0.82
C ASP A 26 13.61 3.44 -0.71
N VAL A 27 12.93 3.81 0.37
CA VAL A 27 11.52 3.46 0.60
C VAL A 27 10.77 4.67 1.12
N ILE A 28 9.60 4.93 0.52
CA ILE A 28 8.63 5.91 1.00
C ILE A 28 7.39 5.14 1.45
N TYR A 29 6.99 5.30 2.71
CA TYR A 29 5.71 4.81 3.23
C TYR A 29 4.84 6.01 3.59
N ILE A 30 3.59 6.02 3.12
CA ILE A 30 2.61 7.06 3.45
C ILE A 30 1.26 6.44 3.81
N ASP A 31 0.61 7.08 4.76
CA ASP A 31 -0.74 6.84 5.21
C ASP A 31 -1.53 8.14 5.07
N PRO A 32 -2.09 8.43 3.88
CA PRO A 32 -2.76 9.68 3.60
C PRO A 32 -4.16 9.74 4.23
N PRO A 33 -4.81 10.91 4.30
CA PRO A 33 -6.21 10.97 4.70
C PRO A 33 -7.07 10.19 3.71
N TYR A 34 -7.92 9.27 4.21
CA TYR A 34 -8.73 8.34 3.41
C TYR A 34 -9.97 8.96 2.76
N ASN A 35 -10.19 10.25 2.96
CA ASN A 35 -11.31 11.00 2.37
C ASN A 35 -12.70 10.47 2.73
N THR A 36 -12.84 9.94 3.94
CA THR A 36 -14.10 9.36 4.47
C THR A 36 -15.20 10.39 4.72
N GLY A 37 -14.87 11.69 4.63
CA GLY A 37 -15.79 12.80 4.91
C GLY A 37 -15.85 13.24 6.37
N ASN A 38 -14.96 12.74 7.23
CA ASN A 38 -14.93 13.04 8.67
C ASN A 38 -14.11 14.31 9.01
N LYS A 39 -14.02 15.31 8.14
CA LYS A 39 -13.24 16.54 8.35
C LYS A 39 -11.77 16.27 8.76
N SER A 40 -11.21 15.17 8.30
CA SER A 40 -9.87 14.71 8.70
C SER A 40 -8.73 15.42 7.96
N TRP A 41 -9.03 16.14 6.89
CA TRP A 41 -8.05 16.85 6.08
C TRP A 41 -8.60 18.15 5.49
N LYS A 42 -7.70 19.04 5.09
CA LYS A 42 -8.01 20.35 4.52
C LYS A 42 -7.51 20.47 3.09
N TYR A 43 -8.29 21.19 2.28
CA TYR A 43 -7.91 21.66 0.96
C TYR A 43 -8.04 23.17 0.93
N ASN A 44 -6.95 23.89 0.61
CA ASN A 44 -6.89 25.34 0.66
C ASN A 44 -7.37 25.95 2.00
N ASN A 45 -6.95 25.34 3.13
CA ASN A 45 -7.28 25.67 4.51
C ASN A 45 -8.72 25.33 4.98
N ASP A 46 -9.60 24.87 4.10
CA ASP A 46 -10.95 24.47 4.47
C ASP A 46 -11.06 22.95 4.63
N PHE A 47 -11.81 22.49 5.62
CA PHE A 47 -12.11 21.06 5.75
C PHE A 47 -12.98 20.59 4.59
N VAL A 48 -12.65 19.38 4.07
CA VAL A 48 -13.46 18.74 3.02
C VAL A 48 -14.55 17.91 3.68
N GLU A 49 -15.79 18.25 3.37
CA GLU A 49 -16.98 17.61 3.94
C GLU A 49 -17.45 16.41 3.10
N LYS A 50 -18.28 15.54 3.70
CA LYS A 50 -18.75 14.31 3.08
C LYS A 50 -19.62 14.55 1.83
N ASP A 51 -20.41 15.59 1.85
CA ASP A 51 -21.34 16.02 0.80
C ASP A 51 -20.72 16.98 -0.23
N ASP A 52 -19.43 17.28 -0.11
CA ASP A 52 -18.70 18.07 -1.11
C ASP A 52 -18.63 17.30 -2.44
N ALA A 53 -19.31 17.80 -3.46
CA ALA A 53 -19.38 17.21 -4.79
C ALA A 53 -17.99 17.06 -5.47
N PHE A 54 -17.01 17.85 -5.03
CA PHE A 54 -15.63 17.84 -5.57
C PHE A 54 -14.62 17.17 -4.65
N ARG A 55 -15.06 16.47 -3.60
CA ARG A 55 -14.14 15.89 -2.60
C ARG A 55 -13.09 14.97 -3.21
N HIS A 56 -13.45 14.11 -4.16
CA HIS A 56 -12.53 13.19 -4.83
C HIS A 56 -11.50 13.93 -5.69
N SER A 57 -11.92 14.92 -6.48
CA SER A 57 -11.01 15.73 -7.31
C SER A 57 -10.09 16.63 -6.47
N LYS A 58 -10.58 17.16 -5.35
CA LYS A 58 -9.76 17.89 -4.38
C LYS A 58 -8.70 16.98 -3.77
N TRP A 59 -9.09 15.76 -3.38
CA TRP A 59 -8.18 14.77 -2.83
C TRP A 59 -7.12 14.34 -3.84
N LEU A 60 -7.50 14.06 -5.09
CA LEU A 60 -6.57 13.75 -6.18
C LEU A 60 -5.57 14.88 -6.41
N SER A 61 -6.03 16.14 -6.42
CA SER A 61 -5.17 17.30 -6.56
C SER A 61 -4.17 17.42 -5.39
N PHE A 62 -4.64 17.17 -4.17
CA PHE A 62 -3.81 17.16 -2.97
C PHE A 62 -2.72 16.07 -3.05
N MET A 63 -3.09 14.84 -3.41
CA MET A 63 -2.18 13.71 -3.51
C MET A 63 -1.20 13.84 -4.68
N SER A 64 -1.70 14.22 -5.88
CA SER A 64 -0.88 14.32 -7.09
C SER A 64 0.34 15.22 -6.90
N LYS A 65 0.16 16.39 -6.29
CA LYS A 65 1.27 17.32 -6.03
C LYS A 65 2.35 16.70 -5.15
N ARG A 66 1.96 15.96 -4.11
CA ARG A 66 2.87 15.35 -3.14
C ARG A 66 3.57 14.12 -3.71
N ILE A 67 2.83 13.26 -4.38
CA ILE A 67 3.37 12.02 -4.97
C ILE A 67 4.39 12.34 -6.09
N ARG A 68 4.11 13.34 -6.94
CA ARG A 68 5.06 13.76 -7.99
C ARG A 68 6.39 14.25 -7.39
N ILE A 69 6.34 15.01 -6.30
CA ILE A 69 7.55 15.46 -5.62
C ILE A 69 8.24 14.27 -4.94
N ALA A 70 7.49 13.41 -4.27
CA ALA A 70 8.02 12.23 -3.59
C ALA A 70 8.75 11.28 -4.56
N LYS A 71 8.23 11.09 -5.78
CA LYS A 71 8.87 10.26 -6.81
C LYS A 71 10.31 10.69 -7.09
N ASN A 72 10.62 11.99 -7.05
CA ASN A 72 11.97 12.48 -7.28
C ASN A 72 12.97 12.12 -6.17
N LEU A 73 12.48 11.84 -4.96
CA LEU A 73 13.33 11.42 -3.85
C LEU A 73 13.81 9.98 -4.00
N LEU A 74 13.06 9.14 -4.71
CA LEU A 74 13.41 7.74 -4.93
C LEU A 74 14.54 7.59 -5.94
N PRO A 75 15.56 6.75 -5.70
CA PRO A 75 16.46 6.23 -6.73
C PRO A 75 15.70 5.25 -7.64
N ASP A 76 16.32 4.80 -8.73
CA ASP A 76 15.63 3.93 -9.70
C ASP A 76 15.16 2.60 -9.10
N ASN A 77 15.85 2.08 -8.09
CA ASN A 77 15.45 0.88 -7.34
C ASN A 77 14.51 1.18 -6.16
N GLY A 78 14.13 2.45 -5.95
CA GLY A 78 13.30 2.88 -4.82
C GLY A 78 11.83 2.47 -4.98
N ILE A 79 11.16 2.31 -3.84
CA ILE A 79 9.80 1.79 -3.73
C ILE A 79 8.94 2.77 -2.93
N ILE A 80 7.69 2.96 -3.35
CA ILE A 80 6.68 3.66 -2.58
C ILE A 80 5.55 2.70 -2.18
N VAL A 81 5.13 2.80 -0.93
CA VAL A 81 4.00 2.05 -0.35
C VAL A 81 2.98 3.04 0.18
N ILE A 82 1.74 2.92 -0.24
CA ILE A 82 0.66 3.83 0.16
C ILE A 82 -0.48 3.01 0.75
N ALA A 83 -0.76 3.24 2.04
CA ALA A 83 -1.94 2.68 2.70
C ALA A 83 -3.18 3.46 2.28
N ILE A 84 -4.29 2.78 2.05
CA ILE A 84 -5.57 3.40 1.66
C ILE A 84 -6.73 2.45 1.93
N ASP A 85 -7.89 2.99 2.27
CA ASP A 85 -9.12 2.23 2.34
C ASP A 85 -9.87 2.19 0.98
N ASP A 86 -11.06 1.60 0.98
CA ASP A 86 -11.86 1.41 -0.22
C ASP A 86 -12.40 2.73 -0.82
N TYR A 87 -12.47 3.82 -0.04
CA TYR A 87 -13.02 5.11 -0.52
C TYR A 87 -12.24 5.71 -1.68
N GLU A 88 -10.91 5.66 -1.62
CA GLU A 88 -10.04 6.26 -2.64
C GLU A 88 -9.06 5.27 -3.27
N HIS A 89 -9.18 3.97 -2.99
CA HIS A 89 -8.29 2.95 -3.55
C HIS A 89 -8.24 3.01 -5.09
N HIS A 90 -9.40 3.06 -5.75
CA HIS A 90 -9.50 3.07 -7.21
C HIS A 90 -8.95 4.37 -7.83
N THR A 91 -9.24 5.53 -7.23
CA THR A 91 -8.76 6.83 -7.70
C THR A 91 -7.27 6.99 -7.47
N LEU A 92 -6.77 6.54 -6.31
CA LEU A 92 -5.33 6.53 -6.01
C LEU A 92 -4.59 5.65 -7.00
N ARG A 93 -5.13 4.46 -7.31
CA ARG A 93 -4.49 3.56 -8.25
C ARG A 93 -4.32 4.19 -9.63
N LEU A 94 -5.36 4.82 -10.17
CA LEU A 94 -5.28 5.53 -11.46
C LEU A 94 -4.24 6.65 -11.43
N LEU A 95 -4.17 7.39 -10.33
CA LEU A 95 -3.17 8.44 -10.14
C LEU A 95 -1.75 7.87 -10.08
N MET A 96 -1.55 6.74 -9.42
CA MET A 96 -0.25 6.08 -9.32
C MET A 96 0.18 5.51 -10.67
N ASP A 97 -0.73 4.90 -11.43
CA ASP A 97 -0.47 4.41 -12.79
C ASP A 97 -0.08 5.58 -13.71
N GLU A 98 -0.70 6.78 -13.58
CA GLU A 98 -0.32 7.99 -14.32
C GLU A 98 1.09 8.49 -13.94
N ILE A 99 1.41 8.52 -12.64
CA ILE A 99 2.67 9.12 -12.17
C ILE A 99 3.85 8.16 -12.31
N PHE A 100 3.68 6.89 -11.94
CA PHE A 100 4.76 5.90 -11.90
C PHE A 100 4.84 5.05 -13.15
N GLY A 101 3.73 4.85 -13.87
CA GLY A 101 3.54 3.88 -14.93
C GLY A 101 2.91 2.59 -14.39
N GLU A 102 1.94 2.03 -15.12
CA GLU A 102 1.26 0.79 -14.74
C GLU A 102 2.24 -0.38 -14.61
N GLU A 103 3.25 -0.42 -15.48
CA GLU A 103 4.31 -1.44 -15.48
C GLU A 103 5.17 -1.44 -14.21
N ASN A 104 5.21 -0.31 -13.50
CA ASN A 104 5.99 -0.17 -12.26
C ASN A 104 5.21 -0.52 -11.00
N ARG A 105 3.98 -0.98 -11.14
CA ARG A 105 3.19 -1.50 -10.03
C ARG A 105 3.68 -2.88 -9.61
N LEU A 106 4.21 -2.99 -8.40
CA LEU A 106 4.67 -4.25 -7.84
C LEU A 106 3.53 -5.09 -7.26
N GLY A 107 2.48 -4.44 -6.75
CA GLY A 107 1.31 -5.16 -6.24
C GLY A 107 0.31 -4.28 -5.50
N THR A 108 -0.82 -4.92 -5.17
CA THR A 108 -1.82 -4.41 -4.24
C THR A 108 -2.00 -5.46 -3.15
N ILE A 109 -1.74 -5.08 -1.91
CA ILE A 109 -1.80 -5.96 -0.75
C ILE A 109 -3.08 -5.64 0.02
N ALA A 110 -3.92 -6.64 0.27
CA ALA A 110 -5.02 -6.52 1.22
C ALA A 110 -4.50 -6.75 2.63
N VAL A 111 -4.65 -5.75 3.49
CA VAL A 111 -4.19 -5.78 4.88
C VAL A 111 -5.39 -5.99 5.78
N VAL A 112 -5.45 -7.11 6.48
CA VAL A 112 -6.53 -7.36 7.45
C VAL A 112 -6.32 -6.44 8.65
N HIS A 113 -7.22 -5.47 8.81
CA HIS A 113 -7.17 -4.49 9.88
C HIS A 113 -8.08 -4.88 11.05
N ASN A 114 -9.29 -5.32 10.76
CA ASN A 114 -10.25 -5.76 11.77
C ASN A 114 -10.94 -7.06 11.36
N PRO A 115 -10.44 -8.23 11.81
CA PRO A 115 -11.00 -9.54 11.42
C PRO A 115 -12.48 -9.75 11.77
N ARG A 116 -13.02 -8.96 12.71
CA ARG A 116 -14.45 -9.00 13.11
C ARG A 116 -15.35 -8.11 12.26
N GLY A 117 -14.74 -7.26 11.39
CA GLY A 117 -15.45 -6.22 10.65
C GLY A 117 -15.78 -4.99 11.51
N ARG A 118 -16.21 -3.91 10.84
CA ARG A 118 -16.74 -2.71 11.50
C ARG A 118 -18.24 -2.90 11.72
N ASN A 119 -18.70 -2.70 12.95
CA ASN A 119 -20.13 -2.89 13.31
C ASN A 119 -21.05 -1.78 12.75
N ASP A 120 -20.49 -0.70 12.24
CA ASP A 120 -21.19 0.47 11.71
C ASP A 120 -21.37 0.42 10.17
N ASP A 121 -20.85 -0.60 9.51
CA ASP A 121 -21.06 -0.79 8.08
C ASP A 121 -22.50 -1.24 7.79
N LYS A 122 -23.18 -0.53 6.89
CA LYS A 122 -24.61 -0.72 6.63
C LYS A 122 -24.95 -2.04 5.94
N TYR A 123 -24.04 -2.56 5.07
CA TYR A 123 -24.31 -3.73 4.22
C TYR A 123 -23.34 -4.87 4.49
N PHE A 124 -22.06 -4.63 4.29
CA PHE A 124 -21.00 -5.63 4.46
C PHE A 124 -19.91 -5.06 5.33
N ALA A 125 -19.53 -5.80 6.36
CA ALA A 125 -18.47 -5.40 7.26
C ALA A 125 -17.11 -5.37 6.51
N SER A 126 -16.47 -4.21 6.47
CA SER A 126 -15.11 -4.06 5.94
C SER A 126 -14.10 -4.58 6.96
N MET A 127 -13.26 -5.52 6.54
CA MET A 127 -12.25 -6.17 7.39
C MET A 127 -10.81 -5.83 6.98
N HIS A 128 -10.63 -5.16 5.86
CA HIS A 128 -9.31 -4.91 5.28
C HIS A 128 -9.18 -3.49 4.74
N GLU A 129 -7.95 -3.10 4.58
CA GLU A 129 -7.48 -1.93 3.87
C GLU A 129 -6.51 -2.37 2.78
N TYR A 130 -6.01 -1.47 1.99
CA TYR A 130 -5.09 -1.79 0.89
C TYR A 130 -3.75 -1.11 1.10
N MET A 131 -2.69 -1.75 0.62
CA MET A 131 -1.41 -1.11 0.35
C MET A 131 -1.11 -1.19 -1.14
N LEU A 132 -0.99 -0.05 -1.79
CA LEU A 132 -0.51 0.06 -3.16
C LEU A 132 1.01 0.16 -3.14
N VAL A 133 1.69 -0.73 -3.87
CA VAL A 133 3.15 -0.80 -3.92
C VAL A 133 3.62 -0.55 -5.35
N TYR A 134 4.43 0.50 -5.52
CA TYR A 134 5.03 0.86 -6.80
C TYR A 134 6.53 1.00 -6.67
N ALA A 135 7.25 0.60 -7.70
CA ALA A 135 8.66 0.94 -7.87
C ALA A 135 8.80 2.26 -8.64
N LYS A 136 9.93 2.94 -8.50
CA LYS A 136 10.28 4.01 -9.44
C LYS A 136 10.56 3.45 -10.82
N ASN A 137 11.26 2.29 -10.86
CA ASN A 137 11.49 1.50 -12.07
C ASN A 137 11.54 0.01 -11.68
N ASN A 138 10.60 -0.79 -12.19
CA ASN A 138 10.45 -2.21 -11.87
C ASN A 138 11.67 -3.05 -12.24
N THR A 139 12.45 -2.63 -13.26
CA THR A 139 13.64 -3.34 -13.71
C THR A 139 14.75 -3.36 -12.64
N PHE A 140 14.82 -2.33 -11.81
CA PHE A 140 15.85 -2.18 -10.77
C PHE A 140 15.33 -2.49 -9.36
N ALA A 141 14.03 -2.50 -9.18
CA ALA A 141 13.43 -2.77 -7.87
C ALA A 141 13.69 -4.23 -7.44
N LYS A 142 14.06 -4.40 -6.17
CA LYS A 142 14.25 -5.71 -5.55
C LYS A 142 13.44 -5.78 -4.27
N VAL A 143 12.50 -6.70 -4.24
CA VAL A 143 11.77 -7.06 -3.02
C VAL A 143 12.43 -8.32 -2.48
N GLY A 144 12.93 -8.26 -1.25
CA GLY A 144 13.53 -9.41 -0.58
C GLY A 144 12.47 -10.45 -0.19
N HIS A 145 12.93 -11.65 0.08
CA HIS A 145 12.12 -12.70 0.69
C HIS A 145 12.38 -12.71 2.19
N PHE A 146 11.38 -13.09 2.97
CA PHE A 146 11.62 -13.46 4.36
C PHE A 146 12.46 -14.73 4.39
N GLU A 147 13.40 -14.80 5.33
CA GLU A 147 14.08 -16.06 5.62
C GLU A 147 13.04 -17.03 6.15
N LEU A 148 13.05 -18.25 5.62
CA LEU A 148 12.17 -19.31 6.10
C LEU A 148 12.60 -19.67 7.52
N THR A 149 11.65 -19.90 8.40
CA THR A 149 11.90 -20.46 9.72
C THR A 149 12.32 -21.93 9.60
N ASP A 150 12.99 -22.46 10.60
CA ASP A 150 13.41 -23.88 10.61
C ASP A 150 12.20 -24.82 10.37
N ASP A 151 11.05 -24.54 10.98
CA ASP A 151 9.80 -25.28 10.79
C ASP A 151 9.25 -25.21 9.35
N GLU A 152 9.56 -24.15 8.63
CA GLU A 152 9.17 -23.98 7.21
C GLU A 152 10.16 -24.68 6.29
N ILE A 153 11.44 -24.65 6.63
CA ILE A 153 12.51 -25.37 5.90
C ILE A 153 12.28 -26.88 6.02
N ASP A 154 11.94 -27.39 7.19
CA ASP A 154 11.66 -28.79 7.44
C ASP A 154 10.49 -29.37 6.63
N LYS A 155 9.59 -28.51 6.14
CA LYS A 155 8.53 -28.94 5.22
C LYS A 155 9.07 -29.33 3.83
N TYR A 156 10.20 -28.79 3.43
CA TYR A 156 10.85 -29.09 2.16
C TYR A 156 11.79 -30.31 2.32
N ASN A 157 11.16 -31.49 2.51
CA ASN A 157 11.85 -32.71 2.88
C ASN A 157 12.27 -33.59 1.72
N LYS A 158 12.02 -33.17 0.48
CA LYS A 158 12.44 -33.82 -0.75
C LYS A 158 13.37 -32.91 -1.54
N THR A 159 14.29 -33.52 -2.27
CA THR A 159 15.24 -32.80 -3.12
C THR A 159 15.32 -33.43 -4.50
N ASP A 160 15.51 -32.62 -5.51
CA ASP A 160 15.90 -33.03 -6.85
C ASP A 160 17.19 -32.28 -7.27
N ASP A 161 17.56 -32.39 -8.54
CA ASP A 161 18.77 -31.76 -9.06
C ASP A 161 18.71 -30.22 -9.13
N ILE A 162 17.54 -29.62 -8.84
CA ILE A 162 17.26 -28.19 -8.96
C ILE A 162 17.07 -27.53 -7.59
N SER A 163 16.29 -28.17 -6.71
CA SER A 163 15.90 -27.55 -5.43
C SER A 163 15.33 -28.55 -4.40
N ALA A 164 15.19 -28.08 -3.16
CA ALA A 164 14.34 -28.74 -2.16
C ALA A 164 12.86 -28.43 -2.43
N TYR A 165 11.98 -29.42 -2.30
CA TYR A 165 10.55 -29.27 -2.55
C TYR A 165 9.69 -30.05 -1.56
N ASN A 166 8.41 -29.69 -1.50
CA ASN A 166 7.38 -30.39 -0.72
C ASN A 166 6.26 -30.85 -1.66
N GLU A 167 5.82 -32.08 -1.49
CA GLU A 167 4.65 -32.59 -2.20
C GLU A 167 3.37 -32.29 -1.41
N THR A 168 2.44 -31.60 -2.05
CA THR A 168 1.10 -31.37 -1.48
C THR A 168 0.05 -32.08 -2.30
N SER A 169 -1.02 -32.55 -1.64
CA SER A 169 -2.14 -33.19 -2.33
C SER A 169 -2.78 -32.19 -3.31
N PHE A 170 -2.90 -32.58 -4.58
CA PHE A 170 -3.58 -31.79 -5.62
C PHE A 170 -5.06 -31.56 -5.31
N MET A 171 -5.70 -32.52 -4.60
CA MET A 171 -7.06 -32.35 -4.11
C MET A 171 -7.05 -31.87 -2.66
N ARG A 172 -7.61 -30.68 -2.39
CA ARG A 172 -8.00 -30.32 -1.04
C ARG A 172 -9.02 -31.36 -0.57
N THR A 173 -8.65 -32.17 0.40
CA THR A 173 -9.63 -32.91 1.19
C THR A 173 -10.56 -31.89 1.81
N GLY A 174 -11.80 -31.81 1.32
CA GLY A 174 -12.83 -30.99 1.93
C GLY A 174 -12.90 -31.34 3.41
N ASN A 175 -12.87 -30.35 4.27
CA ASN A 175 -13.08 -30.56 5.69
C ASN A 175 -14.51 -31.12 5.85
N ASN A 176 -14.63 -32.42 6.05
CA ASN A 176 -15.90 -33.11 6.39
C ASN A 176 -16.29 -32.74 7.83
N SER A 177 -16.46 -31.49 8.12
CA SER A 177 -17.25 -31.09 9.26
C SER A 177 -18.71 -31.40 8.93
N PRO A 178 -19.43 -32.16 9.75
CA PRO A 178 -20.88 -32.35 9.56
C PRO A 178 -21.48 -30.94 9.52
N ARG A 179 -22.15 -30.59 8.43
CA ARG A 179 -22.97 -29.38 8.39
C ARG A 179 -24.05 -29.55 9.42
N ASP A 180 -24.00 -28.76 10.48
CA ASP A 180 -25.07 -28.66 11.45
C ASP A 180 -26.30 -28.13 10.70
N THR A 181 -27.20 -29.03 10.29
CA THR A 181 -28.49 -28.68 9.73
C THR A 181 -29.38 -28.26 10.89
N ARG A 182 -29.43 -26.96 11.14
CA ARG A 182 -30.53 -26.32 11.88
C ARG A 182 -31.17 -25.22 11.03
#